data_61c743299e457730333c6e289e13508a
#
_entry.id   61c743299e457730333c6e289e13508a
#
_cell.length_a   1.000
_cell.length_b   1.000
_cell.length_c   1.000
_cell.angle_alpha   90.00
_cell.angle_beta   90.00
_cell.angle_gamma   90.00
#
_symmetry.space_group_name_H-M   'P 1'
#
loop_
_entity.id
_entity.type
_entity.pdbx_description
1 polymer ?
#
loop_
_entity_poly.entity_id
_entity_poly.type
_entity_poly.pdbx_seq_one_letter_code
_entity_poly.pdbx_strand_id
1 'polypeptide(L)'
;MNLIRFFGGLLSLAVLVLGITTACSGEDTSPAPATVAQSSSSGLSATLRSDLNRLLAEHVYLAVAATSAALGGRAREFTAAATALDANSIDLSKTIGAAYGEAAEAAFLSGWRRHIGFFVEYTQGAATRDATKKAEAVAGLEQYARDLAQLLNSANGMAKADVVSIVGAHAVGLTAVIDAQAAGDEAKAFDGTRAAALHMHLFADPLAEATVRKFPDKFRLG
;
A
#
# COMPACT_ATOMS: atom_id res chain seq x y z
N MET A 1 -24.04 26.05 25.70
CA MET A 1 -25.49 25.89 25.88
C MET A 1 -26.11 25.83 24.49
N ASN A 2 -26.41 24.70 24.04
CA ASN A 2 -27.49 24.15 23.23
C ASN A 2 -27.04 22.91 22.44
N LEU A 3 -27.50 21.83 23.01
CA LEU A 3 -27.48 20.46 22.49
C LEU A 3 -28.61 20.36 21.44
N ILE A 4 -28.32 19.95 20.22
CA ILE A 4 -29.37 19.54 19.28
C ILE A 4 -29.22 18.03 19.03
N ARG A 5 -30.22 17.32 19.57
CA ARG A 5 -30.53 15.91 19.32
C ARG A 5 -31.08 15.76 17.91
N PHE A 6 -30.61 14.75 17.19
CA PHE A 6 -31.37 14.12 16.12
C PHE A 6 -31.46 12.63 16.35
N PHE A 7 -32.63 12.22 16.82
CA PHE A 7 -33.11 10.83 16.79
C PHE A 7 -34.11 10.70 15.65
N GLY A 8 -34.11 9.57 15.00
CA GLY A 8 -35.33 9.03 14.43
C GLY A 8 -35.24 8.59 12.98
N GLY A 9 -35.41 7.28 12.77
CA GLY A 9 -35.83 6.74 11.49
C GLY A 9 -35.43 5.28 11.26
N LEU A 10 -35.99 4.34 12.05
CA LEU A 10 -36.05 2.93 11.65
C LEU A 10 -37.08 2.82 10.52
N LEU A 11 -36.63 2.32 9.35
CA LEU A 11 -37.53 1.83 8.32
C LEU A 11 -37.34 0.32 8.21
N SER A 12 -38.28 -0.44 8.76
CA SER A 12 -38.44 -1.87 8.58
C SER A 12 -38.96 -2.15 7.17
N LEU A 13 -38.20 -2.85 6.35
CA LEU A 13 -38.68 -3.39 5.08
C LEU A 13 -38.94 -4.89 5.25
N ALA A 14 -40.21 -5.26 5.33
CA ALA A 14 -40.68 -6.63 5.32
C ALA A 14 -40.63 -7.15 3.87
N VAL A 15 -39.82 -8.16 3.60
CA VAL A 15 -39.82 -8.88 2.31
C VAL A 15 -40.72 -10.10 2.44
N LEU A 16 -41.82 -10.07 1.68
CA LEU A 16 -42.75 -11.17 1.52
C LEU A 16 -42.16 -12.18 0.52
N VAL A 17 -41.80 -13.39 0.98
CA VAL A 17 -41.35 -14.47 0.12
C VAL A 17 -42.57 -15.26 -0.33
N LEU A 18 -42.93 -15.15 -1.60
CA LEU A 18 -43.91 -16.02 -2.24
C LEU A 18 -43.20 -17.26 -2.80
N GLY A 19 -43.47 -18.38 -2.22
CA GLY A 19 -42.97 -19.67 -2.70
C GLY A 19 -43.69 -20.11 -3.97
N ILE A 20 -42.94 -20.42 -5.03
CA ILE A 20 -43.40 -21.16 -6.21
C ILE A 20 -42.56 -22.44 -6.28
N THR A 21 -43.17 -23.56 -5.95
CA THR A 21 -42.63 -24.90 -6.18
C THR A 21 -42.91 -25.30 -7.61
N THR A 22 -41.91 -25.37 -8.44
CA THR A 22 -42.01 -26.07 -9.74
C THR A 22 -41.03 -27.25 -9.72
N ALA A 23 -41.55 -28.45 -9.66
CA ALA A 23 -40.79 -29.66 -9.84
C ALA A 23 -40.49 -29.82 -11.36
N CYS A 24 -39.21 -29.90 -11.72
CA CYS A 24 -38.78 -30.43 -13.01
C CYS A 24 -37.67 -31.43 -12.75
N SER A 25 -37.99 -32.68 -13.07
CA SER A 25 -37.03 -33.77 -13.18
C SER A 25 -36.11 -33.47 -14.38
N GLY A 26 -34.82 -33.49 -14.19
CA GLY A 26 -33.83 -33.29 -15.25
C GLY A 26 -32.48 -33.84 -14.80
N GLU A 27 -32.09 -34.88 -15.48
CA GLU A 27 -30.84 -35.64 -15.53
C GLU A 27 -29.61 -35.10 -14.78
N ASP A 28 -29.09 -35.99 -13.93
CA ASP A 28 -27.79 -35.95 -13.25
C ASP A 28 -26.66 -35.97 -14.31
N THR A 29 -26.16 -34.80 -14.68
CA THR A 29 -24.84 -34.66 -15.28
C THR A 29 -23.94 -34.01 -14.24
N SER A 30 -23.25 -34.87 -13.50
CA SER A 30 -22.18 -34.44 -12.56
C SER A 30 -21.10 -33.69 -13.33
N PRO A 31 -20.83 -32.41 -13.03
CA PRO A 31 -19.70 -31.71 -13.63
C PRO A 31 -18.40 -32.18 -13.00
N ALA A 32 -17.42 -32.51 -13.85
CA ALA A 32 -16.11 -32.99 -13.50
C ALA A 32 -15.32 -32.06 -12.55
N PRO A 33 -14.38 -32.60 -11.73
CA PRO A 33 -13.69 -31.85 -10.65
C PRO A 33 -12.56 -30.92 -11.13
N ALA A 34 -12.72 -30.24 -12.26
CA ALA A 34 -11.70 -29.31 -12.79
C ALA A 34 -11.68 -27.93 -12.09
N THR A 35 -12.64 -27.65 -11.21
CA THR A 35 -12.85 -26.31 -10.65
C THR A 35 -12.00 -26.00 -9.38
N VAL A 36 -11.51 -27.01 -8.67
CA VAL A 36 -10.85 -26.81 -7.37
C VAL A 36 -9.40 -26.30 -7.52
N ALA A 37 -8.65 -26.78 -8.50
CA ALA A 37 -7.26 -26.37 -8.71
C ALA A 37 -7.15 -24.93 -9.24
N GLN A 38 -8.08 -24.48 -10.07
CA GLN A 38 -8.14 -23.11 -10.57
C GLN A 38 -8.55 -22.10 -9.49
N SER A 39 -9.47 -22.48 -8.59
CA SER A 39 -9.87 -21.63 -7.48
C SER A 39 -8.74 -21.43 -6.46
N SER A 40 -7.86 -22.41 -6.28
CA SER A 40 -6.77 -22.36 -5.33
C SER A 40 -5.58 -21.51 -5.81
N SER A 41 -5.22 -21.61 -7.09
CA SER A 41 -4.17 -20.77 -7.68
C SER A 41 -4.60 -19.29 -7.79
N SER A 42 -5.88 -19.04 -8.06
CA SER A 42 -6.45 -17.68 -7.99
C SER A 42 -6.45 -17.15 -6.55
N GLY A 43 -6.60 -18.04 -5.54
CA GLY A 43 -6.53 -17.68 -4.12
C GLY A 43 -5.16 -17.16 -3.71
N LEU A 44 -4.06 -17.85 -4.03
CA LEU A 44 -2.70 -17.41 -3.68
C LEU A 44 -2.29 -16.10 -4.38
N SER A 45 -2.65 -15.94 -5.64
CA SER A 45 -2.44 -14.70 -6.38
C SER A 45 -3.24 -13.54 -5.81
N ALA A 46 -4.49 -13.79 -5.41
CA ALA A 46 -5.34 -12.80 -4.75
C ALA A 46 -4.81 -12.43 -3.36
N THR A 47 -4.29 -13.41 -2.61
CA THR A 47 -3.64 -13.17 -1.30
C THR A 47 -2.42 -12.28 -1.46
N LEU A 48 -1.51 -12.57 -2.39
CA LEU A 48 -0.34 -11.71 -2.64
C LEU A 48 -0.76 -10.26 -2.97
N ARG A 49 -1.73 -10.10 -3.87
CA ARG A 49 -2.26 -8.77 -4.23
C ARG A 49 -2.86 -8.06 -3.03
N SER A 50 -3.66 -8.76 -2.23
CA SER A 50 -4.29 -8.21 -1.03
C SER A 50 -3.26 -7.79 0.01
N ASP A 51 -2.24 -8.62 0.26
CA ASP A 51 -1.18 -8.32 1.21
C ASP A 51 -0.33 -7.13 0.77
N LEU A 52 0.06 -7.05 -0.51
CA LEU A 52 0.80 -5.90 -1.03
C LEU A 52 -0.03 -4.61 -0.92
N ASN A 53 -1.31 -4.64 -1.29
CA ASN A 53 -2.19 -3.48 -1.17
C ASN A 53 -2.34 -3.03 0.29
N ARG A 54 -2.56 -3.97 1.22
CA ARG A 54 -2.69 -3.69 2.65
C ARG A 54 -1.39 -3.09 3.21
N LEU A 55 -0.26 -3.74 2.98
CA LEU A 55 1.04 -3.30 3.51
C LEU A 55 1.48 -1.95 2.96
N LEU A 56 1.26 -1.70 1.67
CA LEU A 56 1.62 -0.43 1.04
C LEU A 56 0.70 0.73 1.47
N ALA A 57 -0.59 0.47 1.67
CA ALA A 57 -1.50 1.48 2.24
C ALA A 57 -1.16 1.77 3.70
N GLU A 58 -0.88 0.74 4.51
CA GLU A 58 -0.45 0.86 5.90
C GLU A 58 0.86 1.65 6.01
N HIS A 59 1.83 1.41 5.12
CA HIS A 59 3.06 2.19 5.01
C HIS A 59 2.79 3.70 4.94
N VAL A 60 1.85 4.13 4.10
CA VAL A 60 1.50 5.55 3.96
C VAL A 60 0.95 6.11 5.27
N TYR A 61 -0.02 5.43 5.89
CA TYR A 61 -0.60 5.91 7.15
C TYR A 61 0.41 6.00 8.28
N LEU A 62 1.31 5.01 8.41
CA LEU A 62 2.36 5.01 9.42
C LEU A 62 3.42 6.09 9.16
N ALA A 63 3.81 6.31 7.91
CA ALA A 63 4.72 7.38 7.52
C ALA A 63 4.13 8.75 7.85
N VAL A 64 2.86 8.98 7.52
CA VAL A 64 2.14 10.24 7.82
C VAL A 64 1.98 10.45 9.31
N ALA A 65 1.71 9.40 10.10
CA ALA A 65 1.67 9.49 11.56
C ALA A 65 3.04 9.88 12.14
N ALA A 66 4.12 9.28 11.65
CA ALA A 66 5.48 9.59 12.08
C ALA A 66 5.88 11.04 11.75
N THR A 67 5.62 11.50 10.51
CA THR A 67 5.96 12.88 10.11
C THR A 67 5.13 13.92 10.86
N SER A 68 3.84 13.66 11.07
CA SER A 68 2.96 14.52 11.89
C SER A 68 3.45 14.61 13.34
N ALA A 69 3.83 13.48 13.94
CA ALA A 69 4.35 13.45 15.29
C ALA A 69 5.68 14.20 15.41
N ALA A 70 6.59 14.05 14.41
CA ALA A 70 7.87 14.76 14.37
C ALA A 70 7.67 16.27 14.26
N LEU A 71 6.84 16.74 13.34
CA LEU A 71 6.54 18.16 13.15
C LEU A 71 5.83 18.77 14.37
N GLY A 72 4.98 18.00 15.04
CA GLY A 72 4.29 18.41 16.27
C GLY A 72 5.12 18.31 17.54
N GLY A 73 6.40 17.90 17.49
CA GLY A 73 7.26 17.74 18.66
C GLY A 73 6.83 16.60 19.61
N ARG A 74 5.99 15.67 19.14
CA ARG A 74 5.44 14.56 19.94
C ARG A 74 6.39 13.34 19.91
N ALA A 75 7.54 13.47 20.59
CA ALA A 75 8.65 12.51 20.49
C ALA A 75 8.27 11.05 20.78
N ARG A 76 7.42 10.78 21.78
CA ARG A 76 6.98 9.42 22.14
C ARG A 76 6.10 8.80 21.03
N GLU A 77 5.21 9.60 20.47
CA GLU A 77 4.35 9.19 19.34
C GLU A 77 5.19 8.93 18.09
N PHE A 78 6.15 9.83 17.79
CA PHE A 78 7.11 9.61 16.71
C PHE A 78 7.84 8.27 16.84
N THR A 79 8.38 7.95 18.02
CA THR A 79 9.07 6.68 18.25
C THR A 79 8.15 5.50 18.03
N ALA A 80 6.92 5.54 18.51
CA ALA A 80 5.95 4.48 18.34
C ALA A 80 5.56 4.29 16.85
N ALA A 81 5.28 5.38 16.14
CA ALA A 81 4.93 5.34 14.71
C ALA A 81 6.11 4.85 13.84
N ALA A 82 7.33 5.32 14.11
CA ALA A 82 8.54 4.88 13.42
C ALA A 82 8.83 3.39 13.65
N THR A 83 8.60 2.88 14.87
CA THR A 83 8.74 1.45 15.17
C THR A 83 7.71 0.62 14.40
N ALA A 84 6.46 1.06 14.35
CA ALA A 84 5.41 0.40 13.56
C ALA A 84 5.72 0.43 12.05
N LEU A 85 6.23 1.56 11.54
CA LEU A 85 6.64 1.72 10.15
C LEU A 85 7.81 0.78 9.79
N ASP A 86 8.77 0.57 10.68
CA ASP A 86 9.85 -0.38 10.47
C ASP A 86 9.34 -1.84 10.49
N ALA A 87 8.40 -2.17 11.39
CA ALA A 87 7.75 -3.49 11.38
C ALA A 87 7.00 -3.74 10.07
N ASN A 88 6.24 -2.77 9.57
CA ASN A 88 5.60 -2.84 8.25
C ASN A 88 6.63 -3.03 7.12
N SER A 89 7.78 -2.36 7.18
CA SER A 89 8.87 -2.51 6.21
C SER A 89 9.45 -3.93 6.19
N ILE A 90 9.59 -4.55 7.37
CA ILE A 90 10.00 -5.95 7.51
C ILE A 90 8.96 -6.89 6.91
N ASP A 91 7.68 -6.69 7.18
CA ASP A 91 6.61 -7.56 6.65
C ASP A 91 6.49 -7.44 5.13
N LEU A 92 6.65 -6.23 4.59
CA LEU A 92 6.71 -6.02 3.15
C LEU A 92 7.93 -6.73 2.53
N SER A 93 9.10 -6.64 3.17
CA SER A 93 10.31 -7.33 2.68
C SER A 93 10.16 -8.83 2.70
N LYS A 94 9.53 -9.42 3.72
CA LYS A 94 9.22 -10.86 3.77
C LYS A 94 8.28 -11.29 2.65
N THR A 95 7.29 -10.45 2.31
CA THR A 95 6.40 -10.72 1.17
C THR A 95 7.19 -10.80 -0.14
N ILE A 96 8.18 -9.93 -0.33
CA ILE A 96 9.12 -9.99 -1.45
C ILE A 96 10.02 -11.22 -1.34
N GLY A 97 10.58 -11.51 -0.16
CA GLY A 97 11.45 -12.67 0.10
C GLY A 97 10.78 -14.01 -0.20
N ALA A 98 9.50 -14.15 0.11
CA ALA A 98 8.73 -15.37 -0.17
C ALA A 98 8.69 -15.69 -1.68
N ALA A 99 8.66 -14.67 -2.54
CA ALA A 99 8.67 -14.86 -3.98
C ALA A 99 10.08 -14.95 -4.57
N TYR A 100 11.01 -14.07 -4.15
CA TYR A 100 12.30 -13.84 -4.78
C TYR A 100 13.51 -14.39 -4.00
N GLY A 101 13.31 -14.83 -2.75
CA GLY A 101 14.36 -15.38 -1.86
C GLY A 101 15.00 -14.33 -0.95
N GLU A 102 15.79 -14.81 0.03
CA GLU A 102 16.38 -14.01 1.12
C GLU A 102 17.27 -12.86 0.63
N ALA A 103 18.04 -13.05 -0.43
CA ALA A 103 18.90 -12.00 -0.97
C ALA A 103 18.07 -10.81 -1.50
N ALA A 104 16.92 -11.09 -2.13
CA ALA A 104 16.00 -10.07 -2.60
C ALA A 104 15.27 -9.38 -1.45
N GLU A 105 14.90 -10.12 -0.40
CA GLU A 105 14.33 -9.59 0.84
C GLU A 105 15.27 -8.56 1.47
N ALA A 106 16.53 -8.92 1.68
CA ALA A 106 17.53 -8.06 2.31
C ALA A 106 17.81 -6.80 1.46
N ALA A 107 17.95 -6.96 0.14
CA ALA A 107 18.19 -5.85 -0.78
C ALA A 107 17.00 -4.89 -0.83
N PHE A 108 15.76 -5.43 -0.87
CA PHE A 108 14.55 -4.64 -0.84
C PHE A 108 14.44 -3.85 0.47
N LEU A 109 14.60 -4.51 1.63
CA LEU A 109 14.49 -3.87 2.94
C LEU A 109 15.50 -2.72 3.09
N SER A 110 16.75 -2.94 2.65
CA SER A 110 17.79 -1.90 2.68
C SER A 110 17.41 -0.68 1.84
N GLY A 111 16.97 -0.89 0.60
CA GLY A 111 16.49 0.19 -0.27
C GLY A 111 15.25 0.89 0.27
N TRP A 112 14.31 0.11 0.81
CA TRP A 112 13.06 0.61 1.39
C TRP A 112 13.29 1.51 2.59
N ARG A 113 14.16 1.12 3.52
CA ARG A 113 14.56 1.95 4.67
C ARG A 113 15.26 3.23 4.23
N ARG A 114 16.06 3.18 3.17
CA ARG A 114 16.74 4.37 2.64
C ARG A 114 15.74 5.39 2.10
N HIS A 115 14.68 4.98 1.37
CA HIS A 115 13.68 5.94 0.90
C HIS A 115 12.87 6.55 2.04
N ILE A 116 12.56 5.78 3.09
CA ILE A 116 11.96 6.31 4.32
C ILE A 116 12.88 7.37 4.94
N GLY A 117 14.19 7.14 4.94
CA GLY A 117 15.19 8.11 5.40
C GLY A 117 15.09 9.46 4.68
N PHE A 118 14.89 9.47 3.37
CA PHE A 118 14.69 10.72 2.61
C PHE A 118 13.42 11.47 3.03
N PHE A 119 12.34 10.78 3.39
CA PHE A 119 11.15 11.46 3.94
C PHE A 119 11.42 12.04 5.34
N VAL A 120 12.25 11.39 6.16
CA VAL A 120 12.71 11.96 7.43
C VAL A 120 13.52 13.23 7.19
N GLU A 121 14.46 13.24 6.25
CA GLU A 121 15.24 14.42 5.86
C GLU A 121 14.35 15.55 5.33
N TYR A 122 13.38 15.22 4.46
CA TYR A 122 12.40 16.18 3.98
C TYR A 122 11.59 16.79 5.12
N THR A 123 11.15 15.98 6.09
CA THR A 123 10.40 16.43 7.26
C THR A 123 11.23 17.38 8.13
N GLN A 124 12.51 17.09 8.32
CA GLN A 124 13.44 17.99 9.02
C GLN A 124 13.61 19.32 8.28
N GLY A 125 13.75 19.27 6.94
CA GLY A 125 13.80 20.48 6.11
C GLY A 125 12.53 21.31 6.20
N ALA A 126 11.35 20.66 6.22
CA ALA A 126 10.06 21.34 6.42
C ALA A 126 9.96 22.00 7.81
N ALA A 127 10.36 21.29 8.87
CA ALA A 127 10.36 21.80 10.23
C ALA A 127 11.26 23.04 10.43
N THR A 128 12.41 23.06 9.75
CA THR A 128 13.39 24.16 9.86
C THR A 128 13.27 25.21 8.74
N ARG A 129 12.35 25.02 7.79
CA ARG A 129 12.19 25.83 6.57
C ARG A 129 13.45 25.84 5.70
N ASP A 130 14.19 24.73 5.70
CA ASP A 130 15.40 24.56 4.91
C ASP A 130 15.06 24.00 3.51
N ALA A 131 15.02 24.89 2.52
CA ALA A 131 14.71 24.55 1.15
C ALA A 131 15.79 23.64 0.52
N THR A 132 17.06 23.82 0.91
CA THR A 132 18.17 23.00 0.39
C THR A 132 18.02 21.56 0.84
N LYS A 133 17.78 21.34 2.13
CA LYS A 133 17.56 20.00 2.70
C LYS A 133 16.35 19.30 2.06
N LYS A 134 15.25 20.04 1.83
CA LYS A 134 14.10 19.50 1.11
C LYS A 134 14.46 19.08 -0.32
N ALA A 135 15.22 19.90 -1.04
CA ALA A 135 15.62 19.61 -2.42
C ALA A 135 16.56 18.38 -2.49
N GLU A 136 17.50 18.25 -1.56
CA GLU A 136 18.38 17.09 -1.46
C GLU A 136 17.60 15.79 -1.19
N ALA A 137 16.63 15.84 -0.28
CA ALA A 137 15.73 14.71 0.02
C ALA A 137 14.91 14.30 -1.22
N VAL A 138 14.37 15.27 -1.97
CA VAL A 138 13.65 14.99 -3.23
C VAL A 138 14.56 14.34 -4.26
N ALA A 139 15.80 14.83 -4.44
CA ALA A 139 16.76 14.21 -5.34
C ALA A 139 17.09 12.75 -4.94
N GLY A 140 17.17 12.48 -3.64
CA GLY A 140 17.32 11.12 -3.10
C GLY A 140 16.14 10.22 -3.41
N LEU A 141 14.90 10.72 -3.29
CA LEU A 141 13.67 10.00 -3.63
C LEU A 141 13.58 9.70 -5.13
N GLU A 142 13.97 10.65 -5.99
CA GLU A 142 14.04 10.43 -7.43
C GLU A 142 15.08 9.37 -7.81
N GLN A 143 16.26 9.39 -7.17
CA GLN A 143 17.26 8.36 -7.40
C GLN A 143 16.76 6.99 -6.94
N TYR A 144 16.11 6.92 -5.77
CA TYR A 144 15.48 5.67 -5.31
C TYR A 144 14.46 5.13 -6.31
N ALA A 145 13.63 5.98 -6.90
CA ALA A 145 12.64 5.56 -7.91
C ALA A 145 13.32 4.91 -9.13
N ARG A 146 14.46 5.47 -9.60
CA ARG A 146 15.26 4.90 -10.70
C ARG A 146 15.90 3.56 -10.30
N ASP A 147 16.46 3.48 -9.10
CA ASP A 147 17.10 2.25 -8.58
C ASP A 147 16.08 1.11 -8.44
N LEU A 148 14.91 1.40 -7.87
CA LEU A 148 13.82 0.44 -7.72
C LEU A 148 13.29 -0.01 -9.09
N ALA A 149 13.15 0.91 -10.05
CA ALA A 149 12.73 0.58 -11.40
C ALA A 149 13.73 -0.36 -12.10
N GLN A 150 15.03 -0.13 -11.92
CA GLN A 150 16.08 -1.02 -12.45
C GLN A 150 15.99 -2.41 -11.79
N LEU A 151 15.82 -2.46 -10.46
CA LEU A 151 15.70 -3.71 -9.71
C LEU A 151 14.51 -4.53 -10.19
N LEU A 152 13.31 -3.93 -10.23
CA LEU A 152 12.08 -4.62 -10.62
C LEU A 152 12.07 -5.03 -12.09
N ASN A 153 12.61 -4.19 -12.98
CA ASN A 153 12.75 -4.57 -14.37
C ASN A 153 13.62 -5.82 -14.54
N SER A 154 14.76 -5.89 -13.84
CA SER A 154 15.66 -7.06 -13.86
C SER A 154 15.02 -8.29 -13.22
N ALA A 155 14.23 -8.11 -12.14
CA ALA A 155 13.65 -9.20 -11.37
C ALA A 155 12.41 -9.82 -12.05
N ASN A 156 11.52 -9.02 -12.63
CA ASN A 156 10.20 -9.47 -13.10
C ASN A 156 9.70 -8.79 -14.39
N GLY A 157 10.53 -7.95 -15.02
CA GLY A 157 10.22 -7.33 -16.30
C GLY A 157 9.26 -6.13 -16.23
N MET A 158 8.98 -5.57 -15.06
CA MET A 158 8.19 -4.33 -14.96
C MET A 158 8.86 -3.20 -15.77
N ALA A 159 8.06 -2.42 -16.50
CA ALA A 159 8.57 -1.32 -17.29
C ALA A 159 9.16 -0.22 -16.40
N LYS A 160 10.42 0.14 -16.62
CA LYS A 160 11.13 1.13 -15.78
C LYS A 160 10.41 2.48 -15.73
N ALA A 161 9.89 2.94 -16.87
CA ALA A 161 9.19 4.21 -16.95
C ALA A 161 7.95 4.23 -16.06
N ASP A 162 7.19 3.13 -16.02
CA ASP A 162 5.98 3.01 -15.20
C ASP A 162 6.33 3.04 -13.72
N VAL A 163 7.36 2.27 -13.31
CA VAL A 163 7.81 2.26 -11.91
C VAL A 163 8.30 3.64 -11.47
N VAL A 164 9.13 4.32 -12.28
CA VAL A 164 9.61 5.67 -11.98
C VAL A 164 8.44 6.66 -11.86
N SER A 165 7.47 6.57 -12.77
CA SER A 165 6.29 7.45 -12.74
C SER A 165 5.45 7.25 -11.48
N ILE A 166 5.14 5.99 -11.12
CA ILE A 166 4.30 5.66 -9.96
C ILE A 166 5.00 6.03 -8.66
N VAL A 167 6.27 5.65 -8.51
CA VAL A 167 7.05 5.94 -7.28
C VAL A 167 7.35 7.43 -7.15
N GLY A 168 7.60 8.12 -8.26
CA GLY A 168 7.76 9.57 -8.29
C GLY A 168 6.48 10.30 -7.87
N ALA A 169 5.32 9.90 -8.39
CA ALA A 169 4.04 10.46 -7.98
C ALA A 169 3.72 10.21 -6.50
N HIS A 170 4.07 9.02 -5.96
CA HIS A 170 4.00 8.73 -4.53
C HIS A 170 4.87 9.70 -3.71
N ALA A 171 6.11 9.93 -4.13
CA ALA A 171 7.03 10.84 -3.45
C ALA A 171 6.49 12.29 -3.43
N VAL A 172 5.98 12.77 -4.57
CA VAL A 172 5.33 14.10 -4.66
C VAL A 172 4.11 14.19 -3.75
N GLY A 173 3.26 13.15 -3.72
CA GLY A 173 2.09 13.10 -2.86
C GLY A 173 2.45 13.20 -1.37
N LEU A 174 3.41 12.41 -0.90
CA LEU A 174 3.82 12.42 0.51
C LEU A 174 4.57 13.71 0.92
N THR A 175 5.42 14.26 0.06
CA THR A 175 6.06 15.57 0.36
C THR A 175 5.03 16.68 0.47
N ALA A 176 3.97 16.67 -0.35
CA ALA A 176 2.86 17.62 -0.23
C ALA A 176 2.07 17.45 1.08
N VAL A 177 1.89 16.20 1.56
CA VAL A 177 1.29 15.93 2.88
C VAL A 177 2.15 16.50 4.00
N ILE A 178 3.48 16.28 3.96
CA ILE A 178 4.42 16.81 4.96
C ILE A 178 4.39 18.35 4.97
N ASP A 179 4.34 18.99 3.80
CA ASP A 179 4.24 20.45 3.70
C ASP A 179 2.92 20.98 4.28
N ALA A 180 1.80 20.29 4.05
CA ALA A 180 0.51 20.62 4.65
C ALA A 180 0.54 20.48 6.18
N GLN A 181 1.13 19.39 6.70
CA GLN A 181 1.34 19.18 8.14
C GLN A 181 2.21 20.31 8.76
N ALA A 182 3.30 20.67 8.10
CA ALA A 182 4.20 21.75 8.57
C ALA A 182 3.53 23.13 8.54
N ALA A 183 2.55 23.33 7.64
CA ALA A 183 1.76 24.55 7.55
C ALA A 183 0.55 24.58 8.52
N GLY A 184 0.22 23.46 9.18
CA GLY A 184 -1.00 23.33 10.00
C GLY A 184 -2.28 23.27 9.16
N ASP A 185 -2.19 22.89 7.88
CA ASP A 185 -3.34 22.67 7.00
C ASP A 185 -3.79 21.21 7.11
N GLU A 186 -4.54 20.93 8.15
CA GLU A 186 -4.95 19.57 8.49
C GLU A 186 -5.90 18.97 7.46
N ALA A 187 -6.80 19.77 6.89
CA ALA A 187 -7.72 19.29 5.86
C ALA A 187 -6.94 18.80 4.62
N LYS A 188 -5.99 19.60 4.13
CA LYS A 188 -5.13 19.23 3.02
C LYS A 188 -4.23 18.04 3.33
N ALA A 189 -3.71 17.95 4.56
CA ALA A 189 -2.89 16.81 5.00
C ALA A 189 -3.69 15.50 4.99
N PHE A 190 -4.92 15.48 5.50
CA PHE A 190 -5.77 14.28 5.48
C PHE A 190 -6.26 13.91 4.10
N ASP A 191 -6.65 14.87 3.27
CA ASP A 191 -7.04 14.62 1.87
C ASP A 191 -5.87 14.05 1.07
N GLY A 192 -4.67 14.62 1.24
CA GLY A 192 -3.43 14.13 0.63
C GLY A 192 -3.08 12.72 1.10
N THR A 193 -3.23 12.43 2.40
CA THR A 193 -2.99 11.09 2.97
C THR A 193 -3.89 10.04 2.33
N ARG A 194 -5.20 10.32 2.22
CA ARG A 194 -6.14 9.42 1.55
C ARG A 194 -5.77 9.18 0.09
N ALA A 195 -5.41 10.25 -0.63
CA ALA A 195 -5.00 10.15 -2.03
C ALA A 195 -3.71 9.34 -2.17
N ALA A 196 -2.70 9.56 -1.30
CA ALA A 196 -1.44 8.83 -1.32
C ALA A 196 -1.63 7.34 -1.00
N ALA A 197 -2.46 6.99 -0.01
CA ALA A 197 -2.76 5.60 0.32
C ALA A 197 -3.50 4.89 -0.83
N LEU A 198 -4.47 5.57 -1.45
CA LEU A 198 -5.17 5.02 -2.60
C LEU A 198 -4.26 4.87 -3.82
N HIS A 199 -3.28 5.77 -4.01
CA HIS A 199 -2.31 5.69 -5.10
C HIS A 199 -1.48 4.41 -5.07
N MET A 200 -1.25 3.81 -3.89
CA MET A 200 -0.38 2.65 -3.73
C MET A 200 -0.87 1.39 -4.46
N HIS A 201 -2.17 1.27 -4.77
CA HIS A 201 -2.67 0.16 -5.57
C HIS A 201 -2.10 0.15 -7.00
N LEU A 202 -1.75 1.32 -7.54
CA LEU A 202 -1.11 1.44 -8.86
C LEU A 202 0.28 0.81 -8.89
N PHE A 203 0.92 0.65 -7.73
CA PHE A 203 2.18 -0.08 -7.58
C PHE A 203 1.95 -1.53 -7.13
N ALA A 204 1.07 -1.77 -6.17
CA ALA A 204 0.80 -3.09 -5.61
C ALA A 204 0.28 -4.08 -6.66
N ASP A 205 -0.70 -3.68 -7.45
CA ASP A 205 -1.35 -4.56 -8.42
C ASP A 205 -0.40 -5.00 -9.54
N PRO A 206 0.32 -4.11 -10.24
CA PRO A 206 1.30 -4.51 -11.25
C PRO A 206 2.46 -5.35 -10.68
N LEU A 207 2.90 -5.05 -9.44
CA LEU A 207 3.94 -5.83 -8.76
C LEU A 207 3.45 -7.26 -8.47
N ALA A 208 2.24 -7.42 -7.96
CA ALA A 208 1.64 -8.74 -7.75
C ALA A 208 1.52 -9.53 -9.06
N GLU A 209 1.01 -8.90 -10.11
CA GLU A 209 0.86 -9.52 -11.43
C GLU A 209 2.20 -9.93 -12.04
N ALA A 210 3.20 -9.05 -11.98
CA ALA A 210 4.54 -9.34 -12.49
C ALA A 210 5.21 -10.48 -11.72
N THR A 211 5.00 -10.54 -10.39
CA THR A 211 5.51 -11.61 -9.53
C THR A 211 4.86 -12.95 -9.86
N VAL A 212 3.54 -12.99 -10.02
CA VAL A 212 2.80 -14.22 -10.41
C VAL A 212 3.23 -14.69 -11.80
N ARG A 213 3.39 -13.79 -12.76
CA ARG A 213 3.89 -14.15 -14.11
C ARG A 213 5.31 -14.72 -14.07
N LYS A 214 6.17 -14.21 -13.18
CA LYS A 214 7.56 -14.66 -13.04
C LYS A 214 7.68 -16.02 -12.39
N PHE A 215 6.80 -16.32 -11.41
CA PHE A 215 6.83 -17.53 -10.59
C PHE A 215 5.48 -18.27 -10.60
N PRO A 216 4.95 -18.67 -11.77
CA PRO A 216 3.60 -19.23 -11.84
C PRO A 216 3.43 -20.47 -10.96
N ASP A 217 4.47 -21.29 -10.80
CA ASP A 217 4.41 -22.52 -10.01
C ASP A 217 4.32 -22.27 -8.48
N LYS A 218 4.78 -21.11 -7.99
CA LYS A 218 4.62 -20.72 -6.58
C LYS A 218 3.17 -20.35 -6.24
N PHE A 219 2.36 -20.04 -7.24
CA PHE A 219 0.97 -19.60 -7.10
C PHE A 219 -0.05 -20.63 -7.61
N ARG A 220 0.41 -21.84 -7.96
CA ARG A 220 -0.44 -23.01 -8.20
C ARG A 220 -0.42 -23.87 -6.94
N LEU A 221 -1.60 -24.27 -6.47
CA LEU A 221 -1.67 -25.37 -5.51
C LEU A 221 -1.50 -26.68 -6.29
N GLY A 222 -0.63 -27.56 -5.81
CA GLY A 222 -0.45 -28.91 -6.32
C GLY A 222 -1.68 -29.77 -6.11
#